data_588f2f7002da8ee9c140e86ec499aec8
#
_entry.id   588f2f7002da8ee9c140e86ec499aec8
#
_cell.length_a   1.000
_cell.length_b   1.000
_cell.length_c   1.000
_cell.angle_alpha   90.00
_cell.angle_beta   90.00
_cell.angle_gamma   90.00
#
_symmetry.space_group_name_H-M   'P 1'
#
loop_
_entity.id
_entity.type
_entity.pdbx_description
1 polymer ?
#
loop_
_entity_poly.entity_id
_entity_poly.type
_entity_poly.pdbx_seq_one_letter_code
_entity_poly.pdbx_strand_id
1 'polypeptide(L)'
;MVERQIKQLKDVGIGEIILVVGYKKEKYYEMAKKYPGLIVIENTEWEEKNNTSSIYAAKDYLKNTYICCSDNWFAHNVYKEYVYDSYYAAKFSDEFINEDFAKSYDENGYITELKRGGENGWYVIGESYWNKDFSAKFKDLMVKEYYDPEMKYMLWDHFYAKHIDVLKMKIMQREEEDCKEFDTTEEIIEFYPGFKDFVEQFIAEEEMENQTIRLNYLSNYADTKSYSVVSTEQFTGRLHVNENLFKPSPKCMDVLRNATYEDVMLYDLTREDDLAVEISKREGISTDHILVHSGSSDVIKTIMTLVLNKGDTVLISSPAWNYYKSVVELRMAKAAYYDVKAGDKAYEFDVDGLREKARTITPRIIILTTPHNPTGAFLAPGDLETIIKENPASLVIVDEAYLGFGPKKYDVVHLLNTYSNVVFSRTFSKLYGLAGVRVGYGICNPMAKQVFRLDVNPFRVNNISRKMAIAALQDQEYYDKLLADITESRNYFIEEMNKLPGVKAFESDANFVFMHYVGIDTQALKDYLQKNGYLVRLWTEGSNLAMRVTLDRKEVMEKVVALIREFLKK
;
A
#
# COMPACT_ATOMS: atom_id res chain seq x y z
N MET A 1 -11.44 -22.43 19.18
CA MET A 1 -11.84 -21.28 20.03
C MET A 1 -13.35 -21.16 20.05
N VAL A 2 -14.04 -20.90 18.96
CA VAL A 2 -15.51 -20.69 18.90
C VAL A 2 -16.32 -21.81 19.58
N GLU A 3 -16.06 -23.09 19.27
CA GLU A 3 -16.77 -24.21 19.93
C GLU A 3 -16.54 -24.23 21.46
N ARG A 4 -15.38 -23.81 21.94
CA ARG A 4 -15.09 -23.70 23.37
C ARG A 4 -15.95 -22.63 24.01
N GLN A 5 -16.02 -21.44 23.43
CA GLN A 5 -16.86 -20.35 23.92
C GLN A 5 -18.35 -20.75 23.91
N ILE A 6 -18.83 -21.41 22.85
CA ILE A 6 -20.21 -21.93 22.78
C ILE A 6 -20.49 -22.88 23.95
N LYS A 7 -19.58 -23.80 24.26
CA LYS A 7 -19.73 -24.72 25.41
C LYS A 7 -19.74 -23.95 26.73
N GLN A 8 -18.79 -23.04 26.94
CA GLN A 8 -18.71 -22.23 28.15
C GLN A 8 -19.97 -21.39 28.39
N LEU A 9 -20.56 -20.79 27.33
CA LEU A 9 -21.84 -20.07 27.40
C LEU A 9 -23.00 -20.99 27.77
N LYS A 10 -23.06 -22.17 27.17
CA LYS A 10 -24.11 -23.17 27.50
C LYS A 10 -24.00 -23.71 28.91
N ASP A 11 -22.79 -23.91 29.41
CA ASP A 11 -22.53 -24.41 30.76
C ASP A 11 -23.05 -23.47 31.87
N VAL A 12 -23.19 -22.18 31.56
CA VAL A 12 -23.79 -21.18 32.48
C VAL A 12 -25.24 -20.86 32.13
N GLY A 13 -25.91 -21.67 31.31
CA GLY A 13 -27.36 -21.55 31.04
C GLY A 13 -27.74 -20.60 29.91
N ILE A 14 -26.79 -20.06 29.15
CA ILE A 14 -27.09 -19.18 28.01
C ILE A 14 -27.57 -20.03 26.83
N GLY A 15 -28.87 -19.95 26.53
CA GLY A 15 -29.53 -20.78 25.54
C GLY A 15 -29.58 -20.22 24.12
N GLU A 16 -29.60 -18.89 23.99
CA GLU A 16 -29.63 -18.21 22.69
C GLU A 16 -28.22 -17.72 22.35
N ILE A 17 -27.60 -18.29 21.33
CA ILE A 17 -26.25 -17.93 20.87
C ILE A 17 -26.35 -17.57 19.40
N ILE A 18 -25.87 -16.38 19.05
CA ILE A 18 -25.84 -15.87 17.69
C ILE A 18 -24.40 -15.93 17.19
N LEU A 19 -24.18 -16.65 16.10
CA LEU A 19 -22.89 -16.73 15.41
C LEU A 19 -22.97 -15.93 14.12
N VAL A 20 -22.28 -14.81 14.05
CA VAL A 20 -22.19 -13.99 12.85
C VAL A 20 -21.02 -14.45 12.01
N VAL A 21 -21.28 -14.79 10.76
CA VAL A 21 -20.31 -15.39 9.84
C VAL A 21 -20.19 -14.59 8.55
N GLY A 22 -19.00 -14.59 7.97
CA GLY A 22 -18.70 -13.97 6.67
C GLY A 22 -17.85 -14.92 5.83
N TYR A 23 -16.55 -14.78 5.92
CA TYR A 23 -15.59 -15.62 5.22
C TYR A 23 -15.72 -17.11 5.64
N LYS A 24 -15.73 -18.02 4.67
CA LYS A 24 -15.83 -19.47 4.87
C LYS A 24 -17.02 -19.91 5.76
N LYS A 25 -18.14 -19.21 5.64
CA LYS A 25 -19.38 -19.44 6.41
C LYS A 25 -19.89 -20.88 6.39
N GLU A 26 -19.63 -21.64 5.33
CA GLU A 26 -20.09 -23.01 5.14
C GLU A 26 -19.66 -23.95 6.28
N LYS A 27 -18.43 -23.76 6.80
CA LYS A 27 -17.90 -24.55 7.92
C LYS A 27 -18.66 -24.30 9.22
N TYR A 28 -19.18 -23.10 9.39
CA TYR A 28 -19.95 -22.74 10.58
C TYR A 28 -21.40 -23.25 10.54
N TYR A 29 -21.97 -23.44 9.35
CA TYR A 29 -23.29 -24.10 9.22
C TYR A 29 -23.22 -25.56 9.66
N GLU A 30 -22.14 -26.29 9.35
CA GLU A 30 -21.94 -27.64 9.84
C GLU A 30 -21.73 -27.69 11.37
N MET A 31 -21.01 -26.73 11.92
CA MET A 31 -20.86 -26.60 13.36
C MET A 31 -22.21 -26.29 14.05
N ALA A 32 -23.05 -25.46 13.46
CA ALA A 32 -24.36 -25.13 14.03
C ALA A 32 -25.27 -26.34 14.18
N LYS A 33 -25.17 -27.33 13.31
CA LYS A 33 -25.94 -28.60 13.44
C LYS A 33 -25.61 -29.37 14.73
N LYS A 34 -24.43 -29.18 15.30
CA LYS A 34 -23.99 -29.85 16.54
C LYS A 34 -24.54 -29.17 17.81
N TYR A 35 -24.99 -27.92 17.72
CA TYR A 35 -25.36 -27.10 18.87
C TYR A 35 -26.79 -26.58 18.77
N PRO A 36 -27.80 -27.30 19.32
CA PRO A 36 -29.19 -26.83 19.35
C PRO A 36 -29.29 -25.44 19.99
N GLY A 37 -30.01 -24.53 19.34
CA GLY A 37 -30.18 -23.15 19.77
C GLY A 37 -29.09 -22.18 19.29
N LEU A 38 -28.12 -22.64 18.49
CA LEU A 38 -27.17 -21.77 17.79
C LEU A 38 -27.84 -21.22 16.53
N ILE A 39 -27.88 -19.91 16.40
CA ILE A 39 -28.42 -19.18 15.25
C ILE A 39 -27.25 -18.64 14.45
N VAL A 40 -27.17 -18.96 13.16
CA VAL A 40 -26.13 -18.44 12.26
C VAL A 40 -26.72 -17.29 11.45
N ILE A 41 -26.06 -16.13 11.48
CA ILE A 41 -26.40 -14.94 10.71
C ILE A 41 -25.24 -14.63 9.77
N GLU A 42 -25.54 -14.42 8.51
CA GLU A 42 -24.56 -14.01 7.51
C GLU A 42 -24.35 -12.49 7.53
N ASN A 43 -23.12 -12.07 7.73
CA ASN A 43 -22.69 -10.70 7.45
C ASN A 43 -22.27 -10.60 5.97
N THR A 44 -23.10 -10.01 5.14
CA THR A 44 -22.82 -9.86 3.70
C THR A 44 -21.90 -8.69 3.37
N GLU A 45 -21.59 -7.82 4.35
CA GLU A 45 -20.73 -6.65 4.19
C GLU A 45 -19.33 -6.82 4.82
N TRP A 46 -18.97 -8.04 5.19
CA TRP A 46 -17.70 -8.35 5.90
C TRP A 46 -16.45 -7.97 5.11
N GLU A 47 -16.48 -7.98 3.77
CA GLU A 47 -15.35 -7.55 2.91
C GLU A 47 -15.22 -6.03 2.82
N GLU A 48 -16.32 -5.31 3.01
CA GLU A 48 -16.37 -3.87 2.77
C GLU A 48 -16.33 -3.05 4.06
N LYS A 49 -16.76 -3.64 5.17
CA LYS A 49 -16.88 -2.97 6.47
C LYS A 49 -16.20 -3.78 7.58
N ASN A 50 -15.84 -3.10 8.66
CA ASN A 50 -15.21 -3.72 9.82
C ASN A 50 -16.25 -4.44 10.74
N ASN A 51 -15.83 -4.88 11.94
CA ASN A 51 -16.63 -5.70 12.86
C ASN A 51 -17.94 -5.05 13.33
N THR A 52 -18.11 -3.73 13.21
CA THR A 52 -19.40 -3.06 13.40
C THR A 52 -20.48 -3.63 12.49
N SER A 53 -20.14 -4.09 11.27
CA SER A 53 -21.10 -4.72 10.36
C SER A 53 -21.61 -6.06 10.89
N SER A 54 -20.80 -6.79 11.61
CA SER A 54 -21.20 -8.05 12.27
C SER A 54 -22.25 -7.79 13.38
N ILE A 55 -22.03 -6.75 14.19
CA ILE A 55 -23.01 -6.36 15.21
C ILE A 55 -24.29 -5.82 14.57
N TYR A 56 -24.17 -5.05 13.48
CA TYR A 56 -25.33 -4.55 12.74
C TYR A 56 -26.15 -5.69 12.12
N ALA A 57 -25.52 -6.72 11.59
CA ALA A 57 -26.21 -7.91 11.07
C ALA A 57 -27.03 -8.60 12.17
N ALA A 58 -26.52 -8.65 13.40
CA ALA A 58 -27.17 -9.28 14.55
C ALA A 58 -27.98 -8.31 15.43
N LYS A 59 -28.18 -7.05 15.02
CA LYS A 59 -28.77 -5.97 15.85
C LYS A 59 -30.12 -6.29 16.47
N ASP A 60 -30.92 -7.16 15.84
CA ASP A 60 -32.27 -7.50 16.34
C ASP A 60 -32.25 -8.55 17.47
N TYR A 61 -31.09 -9.14 17.73
CA TYR A 61 -30.84 -10.06 18.84
C TYR A 61 -30.20 -9.41 20.06
N LEU A 62 -29.80 -8.15 19.94
CA LEU A 62 -29.18 -7.41 21.06
C LEU A 62 -30.20 -7.19 22.19
N LYS A 63 -29.89 -7.75 23.36
CA LYS A 63 -30.68 -7.67 24.61
C LYS A 63 -29.71 -7.57 25.80
N ASN A 64 -29.82 -8.46 26.77
CA ASN A 64 -28.76 -8.78 27.71
C ASN A 64 -27.79 -9.72 27.01
N THR A 65 -26.69 -9.23 26.46
CA THR A 65 -25.91 -9.93 25.44
C THR A 65 -24.41 -9.89 25.77
N TYR A 66 -23.77 -11.04 25.75
CA TYR A 66 -22.31 -11.10 25.63
C TYR A 66 -21.91 -10.85 24.20
N ILE A 67 -20.90 -10.01 24.00
CA ILE A 67 -20.19 -9.83 22.73
C ILE A 67 -18.86 -10.54 22.87
N CYS A 68 -18.60 -11.50 22.00
CA CYS A 68 -17.42 -12.37 22.04
C CYS A 68 -16.67 -12.30 20.73
N CYS A 69 -15.36 -12.18 20.79
CA CYS A 69 -14.47 -12.30 19.63
C CYS A 69 -14.09 -13.76 19.41
N SER A 70 -13.99 -14.18 18.15
CA SER A 70 -13.73 -15.58 17.78
C SER A 70 -12.29 -16.04 18.02
N ASP A 71 -11.37 -15.10 18.13
CA ASP A 71 -9.93 -15.23 18.36
C ASP A 71 -9.55 -15.35 19.84
N ASN A 72 -10.48 -15.10 20.75
CA ASN A 72 -10.25 -15.20 22.17
C ASN A 72 -10.37 -16.64 22.69
N TRP A 73 -9.38 -17.05 23.45
CA TRP A 73 -9.38 -18.33 24.18
C TRP A 73 -9.41 -18.04 25.69
N PHE A 74 -10.36 -18.68 26.39
CA PHE A 74 -10.50 -18.55 27.85
C PHE A 74 -10.06 -19.85 28.55
N ALA A 75 -9.11 -19.74 29.49
CA ALA A 75 -8.63 -20.88 30.28
C ALA A 75 -9.75 -21.47 31.13
N HIS A 76 -10.52 -20.61 31.75
CA HIS A 76 -11.68 -20.92 32.59
C HIS A 76 -12.96 -20.35 31.99
N ASN A 77 -14.10 -20.76 32.52
CA ASN A 77 -15.37 -20.17 32.11
C ASN A 77 -15.53 -18.78 32.72
N VAL A 78 -15.38 -17.75 31.92
CA VAL A 78 -15.47 -16.34 32.34
C VAL A 78 -16.91 -15.81 32.35
N TYR A 79 -17.83 -16.54 31.71
CA TYR A 79 -19.24 -16.15 31.59
C TYR A 79 -20.00 -16.47 32.87
N LYS A 80 -21.09 -15.72 33.11
CA LYS A 80 -21.99 -15.86 34.28
C LYS A 80 -23.44 -15.84 33.82
N GLU A 81 -24.28 -16.61 34.46
CA GLU A 81 -25.74 -16.66 34.18
C GLU A 81 -26.39 -15.30 34.41
N TYR A 82 -25.95 -14.56 35.45
CA TYR A 82 -26.52 -13.26 35.82
C TYR A 82 -25.43 -12.19 35.87
N VAL A 83 -25.60 -11.14 35.06
CA VAL A 83 -24.78 -9.94 35.03
C VAL A 83 -25.69 -8.73 34.97
N TYR A 84 -25.45 -7.72 35.81
CA TYR A 84 -26.33 -6.56 35.96
C TYR A 84 -25.81 -5.33 35.22
N ASP A 85 -24.52 -5.02 35.37
CA ASP A 85 -23.90 -3.87 34.74
C ASP A 85 -23.25 -4.25 33.41
N SER A 86 -23.36 -3.38 32.40
CA SER A 86 -22.55 -3.52 31.20
C SER A 86 -21.08 -3.34 31.52
N TYR A 87 -20.23 -4.20 30.96
CA TYR A 87 -18.80 -4.15 31.20
C TYR A 87 -17.99 -4.44 29.91
N TYR A 88 -16.75 -3.97 29.94
CA TYR A 88 -15.71 -4.35 29.00
C TYR A 88 -14.63 -5.09 29.78
N ALA A 89 -14.28 -6.30 29.35
CA ALA A 89 -13.18 -7.05 29.95
C ALA A 89 -11.85 -6.39 29.64
N ALA A 90 -10.95 -6.36 30.62
CA ALA A 90 -9.66 -5.72 30.46
C ALA A 90 -8.58 -6.42 31.27
N LYS A 91 -7.35 -6.34 30.80
CA LYS A 91 -6.13 -6.75 31.48
C LYS A 91 -5.31 -5.54 31.88
N PHE A 92 -4.52 -5.68 32.93
CA PHE A 92 -3.58 -4.65 33.35
C PHE A 92 -2.21 -4.86 32.71
N SER A 93 -1.59 -3.80 32.20
CA SER A 93 -0.20 -3.80 31.79
C SER A 93 0.56 -2.64 32.40
N ASP A 94 1.74 -2.93 32.92
CA ASP A 94 2.75 -1.96 33.34
C ASP A 94 3.68 -1.55 32.20
N GLU A 95 3.71 -2.35 31.11
CA GLU A 95 4.44 -2.07 29.90
C GLU A 95 3.56 -1.36 28.86
N PHE A 96 4.20 -0.70 27.89
CA PHE A 96 3.48 -0.08 26.78
C PHE A 96 2.89 -1.14 25.85
N ILE A 97 1.56 -1.10 25.69
CA ILE A 97 0.80 -1.92 24.75
C ILE A 97 0.02 -1.00 23.80
N ASN A 98 -0.01 -1.35 22.52
CA ASN A 98 -0.73 -0.60 21.49
C ASN A 98 -2.19 -1.08 21.34
N GLU A 99 -2.88 -1.24 22.47
CA GLU A 99 -4.30 -1.56 22.58
C GLU A 99 -5.10 -0.38 23.15
N ASP A 100 -6.43 -0.49 23.19
CA ASP A 100 -7.28 0.57 23.73
C ASP A 100 -7.33 0.52 25.25
N PHE A 101 -6.85 1.58 25.88
CA PHE A 101 -6.79 1.74 27.35
C PHE A 101 -7.96 2.55 27.87
N ALA A 102 -8.57 2.09 28.96
CA ALA A 102 -9.48 2.88 29.76
C ALA A 102 -8.68 3.90 30.59
N LYS A 103 -8.69 5.16 30.17
CA LYS A 103 -7.85 6.23 30.74
C LYS A 103 -8.47 6.94 31.90
N SER A 104 -9.81 7.01 31.98
CA SER A 104 -10.53 7.70 33.06
C SER A 104 -11.87 7.04 33.35
N TYR A 105 -12.38 7.31 34.55
CA TYR A 105 -13.62 6.74 35.08
C TYR A 105 -14.43 7.82 35.80
N ASP A 106 -15.76 7.69 35.80
CA ASP A 106 -16.62 8.52 36.61
C ASP A 106 -16.69 8.00 38.08
N GLU A 107 -17.43 8.72 38.94
CA GLU A 107 -17.61 8.39 40.37
C GLU A 107 -18.29 7.01 40.61
N ASN A 108 -18.96 6.47 39.62
CA ASN A 108 -19.62 5.16 39.65
C ASN A 108 -18.76 4.04 39.02
N GLY A 109 -17.54 4.35 38.54
CA GLY A 109 -16.61 3.43 37.94
C GLY A 109 -16.89 3.10 36.46
N TYR A 110 -17.71 3.92 35.79
CA TYR A 110 -17.90 3.78 34.33
C TYR A 110 -16.76 4.45 33.58
N ILE A 111 -16.31 3.81 32.49
CA ILE A 111 -15.28 4.33 31.59
C ILE A 111 -15.77 5.64 30.98
N THR A 112 -14.94 6.69 31.05
CA THR A 112 -15.22 8.00 30.46
C THR A 112 -14.27 8.37 29.31
N GLU A 113 -13.15 7.66 29.21
CA GLU A 113 -12.21 7.84 28.08
C GLU A 113 -11.58 6.49 27.73
N LEU A 114 -11.63 6.15 26.43
CA LEU A 114 -10.92 5.03 25.83
C LEU A 114 -9.93 5.59 24.81
N LYS A 115 -8.66 5.18 24.88
CA LYS A 115 -7.61 5.73 24.03
C LYS A 115 -6.58 4.68 23.63
N ARG A 116 -6.23 4.63 22.35
CA ARG A 116 -5.23 3.74 21.76
C ARG A 116 -3.83 4.03 22.31
N GLY A 117 -3.15 2.97 22.73
CA GLY A 117 -1.79 3.00 23.26
C GLY A 117 -1.68 3.50 24.71
N GLY A 118 -0.96 2.74 25.54
CA GLY A 118 -0.74 3.12 26.94
C GLY A 118 0.15 2.14 27.70
N GLU A 119 0.44 2.53 28.94
CA GLU A 119 1.15 1.75 29.93
C GLU A 119 0.56 2.05 31.31
N ASN A 120 0.88 1.23 32.33
CA ASN A 120 0.40 1.39 33.70
C ASN A 120 -1.13 1.55 33.80
N GLY A 121 -1.88 0.67 33.11
CA GLY A 121 -3.33 0.81 33.08
C GLY A 121 -4.04 -0.43 32.52
N TRP A 122 -5.37 -0.33 32.46
CA TRP A 122 -6.24 -1.38 31.96
C TRP A 122 -6.49 -1.23 30.46
N TYR A 123 -6.04 -2.19 29.66
CA TYR A 123 -6.37 -2.27 28.22
C TYR A 123 -7.50 -3.28 28.01
N VAL A 124 -8.43 -2.93 27.11
CA VAL A 124 -9.62 -3.76 26.86
C VAL A 124 -9.28 -4.95 25.95
N ILE A 125 -9.98 -6.05 26.16
CA ILE A 125 -9.88 -7.28 25.40
C ILE A 125 -11.25 -7.64 24.81
N GLY A 126 -11.32 -8.42 23.77
CA GLY A 126 -12.50 -8.61 22.91
C GLY A 126 -13.80 -9.12 23.56
N GLU A 127 -13.85 -9.37 24.88
CA GLU A 127 -15.06 -9.80 25.60
C GLU A 127 -15.78 -8.61 26.24
N SER A 128 -17.09 -8.49 26.01
CA SER A 128 -17.92 -7.52 26.73
C SER A 128 -19.31 -8.06 27.00
N TYR A 129 -19.98 -7.50 28.02
CA TYR A 129 -21.38 -7.74 28.29
C TYR A 129 -22.18 -6.45 28.22
N TRP A 130 -23.27 -6.49 27.49
CA TRP A 130 -24.19 -5.39 27.27
C TRP A 130 -25.54 -5.70 27.93
N ASN A 131 -25.94 -4.94 28.93
CA ASN A 131 -27.26 -5.05 29.46
C ASN A 131 -28.32 -4.49 28.50
N LYS A 132 -29.58 -4.75 28.75
CA LYS A 132 -30.68 -4.39 27.85
C LYS A 132 -30.70 -2.91 27.48
N ASP A 133 -30.42 -2.02 28.45
CA ASP A 133 -30.45 -0.57 28.21
C ASP A 133 -29.28 -0.13 27.33
N PHE A 134 -28.08 -0.66 27.60
CA PHE A 134 -26.91 -0.42 26.75
C PHE A 134 -27.16 -0.91 25.33
N SER A 135 -27.62 -2.15 25.17
CA SER A 135 -27.93 -2.76 23.87
C SER A 135 -28.92 -1.94 23.07
N ALA A 136 -29.99 -1.44 23.71
CA ALA A 136 -30.98 -0.61 23.04
C ALA A 136 -30.38 0.72 22.55
N LYS A 137 -29.63 1.42 23.40
CA LYS A 137 -28.96 2.68 23.05
C LYS A 137 -27.94 2.48 21.92
N PHE A 138 -27.11 1.43 22.04
CA PHE A 138 -26.10 1.11 21.03
C PHE A 138 -26.75 0.82 19.66
N LYS A 139 -27.81 0.01 19.65
CA LYS A 139 -28.59 -0.29 18.44
C LYS A 139 -29.16 0.97 17.81
N ASP A 140 -29.80 1.85 18.60
CA ASP A 140 -30.42 3.07 18.09
C ASP A 140 -29.38 4.01 17.44
N LEU A 141 -28.23 4.20 18.09
CA LEU A 141 -27.13 5.00 17.57
C LEU A 141 -26.56 4.37 16.29
N MET A 142 -26.30 3.06 16.34
CA MET A 142 -25.73 2.34 15.20
C MET A 142 -26.66 2.38 13.98
N VAL A 143 -27.96 2.13 14.13
CA VAL A 143 -28.93 2.18 13.02
C VAL A 143 -28.98 3.56 12.40
N LYS A 144 -28.84 4.62 13.21
CA LYS A 144 -28.84 6.01 12.74
C LYS A 144 -27.58 6.36 11.92
N GLU A 145 -26.43 5.85 12.32
CA GLU A 145 -25.12 6.25 11.76
C GLU A 145 -24.49 5.22 10.82
N TYR A 146 -25.06 4.01 10.69
CA TYR A 146 -24.45 2.87 10.00
C TYR A 146 -24.01 3.14 8.56
N TYR A 147 -24.71 4.03 7.86
CA TYR A 147 -24.41 4.39 6.47
C TYR A 147 -23.55 5.64 6.32
N ASP A 148 -23.10 6.23 7.42
CA ASP A 148 -22.15 7.33 7.37
C ASP A 148 -20.80 6.84 6.85
N PRO A 149 -20.10 7.62 6.01
CA PRO A 149 -18.85 7.20 5.37
C PRO A 149 -17.76 6.75 6.37
N GLU A 150 -17.73 7.33 7.56
CA GLU A 150 -16.76 6.99 8.61
C GLU A 150 -16.99 5.60 9.20
N MET A 151 -18.22 5.07 9.12
CA MET A 151 -18.57 3.74 9.64
C MET A 151 -17.95 2.59 8.85
N LYS A 152 -17.48 2.84 7.64
CA LYS A 152 -16.91 1.80 6.76
C LYS A 152 -15.75 1.05 7.42
N TYR A 153 -14.90 1.77 8.15
CA TYR A 153 -13.69 1.20 8.78
C TYR A 153 -13.74 1.23 10.31
N MET A 154 -14.87 1.64 10.88
CA MET A 154 -15.03 1.80 12.32
C MET A 154 -15.19 0.44 13.01
N LEU A 155 -14.39 0.19 14.03
CA LEU A 155 -14.57 -0.93 14.94
C LEU A 155 -15.71 -0.61 15.92
N TRP A 156 -16.38 -1.61 16.47
CA TRP A 156 -17.49 -1.39 17.40
C TRP A 156 -17.03 -0.72 18.71
N ASP A 157 -15.83 -0.98 19.16
CA ASP A 157 -15.20 -0.34 20.32
C ASP A 157 -14.88 1.13 20.07
N HIS A 158 -14.43 1.49 18.86
CA HIS A 158 -14.29 2.89 18.46
C HIS A 158 -15.65 3.59 18.35
N PHE A 159 -16.69 2.87 17.90
CA PHE A 159 -18.06 3.39 17.92
C PHE A 159 -18.54 3.61 19.35
N TYR A 160 -18.25 2.68 20.27
CA TYR A 160 -18.50 2.84 21.69
C TYR A 160 -17.76 4.07 22.25
N ALA A 161 -16.46 4.22 21.95
CA ALA A 161 -15.66 5.35 22.40
C ALA A 161 -16.21 6.70 21.90
N LYS A 162 -16.71 6.75 20.67
CA LYS A 162 -17.37 7.93 20.09
C LYS A 162 -18.62 8.35 20.88
N HIS A 163 -19.33 7.39 21.46
CA HIS A 163 -20.59 7.60 22.19
C HIS A 163 -20.48 7.30 23.70
N ILE A 164 -19.29 7.36 24.26
CA ILE A 164 -18.99 6.95 25.65
C ILE A 164 -19.78 7.73 26.72
N ASP A 165 -20.23 8.94 26.38
CA ASP A 165 -21.08 9.75 27.25
C ASP A 165 -22.47 9.14 27.48
N VAL A 166 -22.98 8.40 26.48
CA VAL A 166 -24.32 7.79 26.50
C VAL A 166 -24.24 6.30 26.79
N LEU A 167 -23.21 5.64 26.25
CA LEU A 167 -22.94 4.22 26.40
C LEU A 167 -22.03 4.01 27.61
N LYS A 168 -22.52 3.39 28.67
CA LYS A 168 -21.79 3.26 29.94
C LYS A 168 -21.40 1.81 30.20
N MET A 169 -20.09 1.55 30.30
CA MET A 169 -19.52 0.26 30.69
C MET A 169 -18.50 0.42 31.80
N LYS A 170 -18.42 -0.59 32.66
CA LYS A 170 -17.37 -0.72 33.69
C LYS A 170 -16.26 -1.62 33.19
N ILE A 171 -15.09 -1.57 33.83
CA ILE A 171 -14.04 -2.58 33.58
C ILE A 171 -14.38 -3.87 34.34
N MET A 172 -14.28 -5.00 33.62
CA MET A 172 -14.23 -6.33 34.20
C MET A 172 -12.79 -6.83 34.12
N GLN A 173 -12.13 -6.88 35.26
CA GLN A 173 -10.74 -7.28 35.38
C GLN A 173 -10.57 -8.76 35.02
N ARG A 174 -9.54 -9.07 34.22
CA ARG A 174 -9.08 -10.41 33.86
C ARG A 174 -7.62 -10.54 34.19
N GLU A 175 -7.24 -11.70 34.74
CA GLU A 175 -5.82 -12.04 34.91
C GLU A 175 -5.20 -12.44 33.56
N GLU A 176 -3.88 -12.34 33.45
CA GLU A 176 -3.16 -12.66 32.21
C GLU A 176 -3.42 -14.09 31.74
N GLU A 177 -3.61 -15.00 32.69
CA GLU A 177 -3.81 -16.43 32.45
C GLU A 177 -5.24 -16.78 32.02
N ASP A 178 -6.21 -15.90 32.26
CA ASP A 178 -7.63 -16.17 32.00
C ASP A 178 -7.98 -16.16 30.51
N CYS A 179 -7.34 -15.28 29.76
CA CYS A 179 -7.65 -15.05 28.35
C CYS A 179 -6.38 -14.89 27.52
N LYS A 180 -6.36 -15.54 26.36
CA LYS A 180 -5.40 -15.27 25.29
C LYS A 180 -6.13 -14.93 24.01
N GLU A 181 -5.65 -13.93 23.32
CA GLU A 181 -6.04 -13.54 21.98
C GLU A 181 -5.00 -14.08 21.00
N PHE A 182 -5.43 -14.55 19.84
CA PHE A 182 -4.56 -15.11 18.82
C PHE A 182 -4.85 -14.45 17.49
N ASP A 183 -3.94 -13.61 17.06
CA ASP A 183 -4.01 -12.91 15.77
C ASP A 183 -3.43 -13.73 14.61
N THR A 184 -2.55 -14.69 14.93
CA THR A 184 -1.84 -15.48 13.93
C THR A 184 -1.92 -16.98 14.22
N THR A 185 -1.75 -17.77 13.16
CA THR A 185 -1.65 -19.24 13.27
C THR A 185 -0.41 -19.65 14.06
N GLU A 186 0.67 -18.90 13.94
CA GLU A 186 1.94 -19.13 14.63
C GLU A 186 1.77 -19.01 16.14
N GLU A 187 1.05 -18.02 16.64
CA GLU A 187 0.74 -17.87 18.07
C GLU A 187 -0.06 -19.03 18.61
N ILE A 188 -1.02 -19.54 17.83
CA ILE A 188 -1.79 -20.76 18.21
C ILE A 188 -0.87 -21.98 18.27
N ILE A 189 0.05 -22.14 17.31
CA ILE A 189 1.00 -23.27 17.28
C ILE A 189 1.98 -23.17 18.44
N GLU A 190 2.46 -21.98 18.80
CA GLU A 190 3.33 -21.77 19.96
C GLU A 190 2.61 -22.14 21.26
N PHE A 191 1.37 -21.72 21.40
CA PHE A 191 0.54 -22.05 22.57
C PHE A 191 0.13 -23.52 22.62
N TYR A 192 -0.21 -24.12 21.47
CA TYR A 192 -0.63 -25.50 21.31
C TYR A 192 0.08 -26.16 20.12
N PRO A 193 1.28 -26.72 20.33
CA PRO A 193 2.10 -27.29 19.24
C PRO A 193 1.40 -28.35 18.38
N GLY A 194 0.45 -29.11 18.94
CA GLY A 194 -0.35 -30.06 18.17
C GLY A 194 -1.29 -29.44 17.14
N PHE A 195 -1.48 -28.12 17.15
CA PHE A 195 -2.26 -27.41 16.14
C PHE A 195 -1.58 -27.38 14.77
N LYS A 196 -0.26 -27.55 14.74
CA LYS A 196 0.52 -27.60 13.50
C LYS A 196 0.05 -28.73 12.58
N ASP A 197 -0.15 -29.92 13.13
CA ASP A 197 -0.60 -31.09 12.35
C ASP A 197 -2.02 -30.83 11.78
N PHE A 198 -2.87 -30.16 12.54
CA PHE A 198 -4.21 -29.77 12.08
C PHE A 198 -4.14 -28.76 10.94
N VAL A 199 -3.25 -27.77 11.03
CA VAL A 199 -3.05 -26.78 9.96
C VAL A 199 -2.53 -27.44 8.69
N GLU A 200 -1.54 -28.35 8.81
CA GLU A 200 -1.00 -29.08 7.68
C GLU A 200 -2.06 -29.99 7.02
N GLN A 201 -2.87 -30.68 7.83
CA GLN A 201 -4.00 -31.48 7.34
C GLN A 201 -5.07 -30.61 6.67
N PHE A 202 -5.40 -29.47 7.26
CA PHE A 202 -6.39 -28.54 6.73
C PHE A 202 -5.97 -27.95 5.38
N ILE A 203 -4.70 -27.60 5.23
CA ILE A 203 -4.13 -27.13 3.96
C ILE A 203 -4.19 -28.24 2.92
N ALA A 204 -3.84 -29.48 3.30
CA ALA A 204 -3.89 -30.63 2.40
C ALA A 204 -5.33 -30.97 1.96
N GLU A 205 -6.32 -30.85 2.85
CA GLU A 205 -7.74 -31.04 2.53
C GLU A 205 -8.26 -29.95 1.58
N GLU A 206 -7.90 -28.67 1.79
CA GLU A 206 -8.23 -27.57 0.87
C GLU A 206 -7.57 -27.77 -0.50
N GLU A 207 -6.33 -28.24 -0.54
CA GLU A 207 -5.65 -28.57 -1.79
C GLU A 207 -6.34 -29.71 -2.55
N MET A 208 -6.91 -30.68 -1.83
CA MET A 208 -7.70 -31.76 -2.43
C MET A 208 -9.07 -31.31 -2.92
N GLU A 209 -9.78 -30.45 -2.19
CA GLU A 209 -11.07 -29.89 -2.62
C GLU A 209 -10.92 -28.97 -3.85
N ASN A 210 -9.79 -28.30 -3.97
CA ASN A 210 -9.46 -27.44 -5.10
C ASN A 210 -8.74 -28.18 -6.26
N GLN A 211 -8.90 -29.50 -6.39
CA GLN A 211 -8.21 -30.29 -7.44
C GLN A 211 -8.52 -29.85 -8.88
N THR A 212 -9.57 -29.13 -9.13
CA THR A 212 -9.91 -28.56 -10.46
C THR A 212 -9.12 -27.29 -10.80
N ILE A 213 -8.61 -26.56 -9.81
CA ILE A 213 -7.76 -25.39 -10.02
C ILE A 213 -6.61 -25.48 -9.01
N ARG A 214 -5.56 -26.22 -9.36
CA ARG A 214 -4.28 -26.15 -8.62
C ARG A 214 -3.63 -24.79 -8.83
N LEU A 215 -4.15 -23.78 -8.17
CA LEU A 215 -3.44 -22.53 -8.03
C LEU A 215 -2.44 -22.74 -6.90
N ASN A 216 -1.20 -23.11 -7.25
CA ASN A 216 -0.07 -23.13 -6.31
C ASN A 216 0.17 -21.77 -5.63
N TYR A 217 -0.69 -20.78 -5.93
CA TYR A 217 -0.47 -19.44 -5.43
C TYR A 217 -0.97 -19.26 -3.98
N LEU A 218 -1.94 -20.03 -3.49
CA LEU A 218 -2.46 -19.85 -2.13
C LEU A 218 -1.37 -20.06 -1.07
N SER A 219 -0.61 -21.14 -1.21
CA SER A 219 0.52 -21.42 -0.31
C SER A 219 1.76 -20.55 -0.57
N ASN A 220 1.96 -20.08 -1.82
CA ASN A 220 3.16 -19.31 -2.18
C ASN A 220 2.96 -17.79 -2.07
N TYR A 221 1.72 -17.31 -2.05
CA TYR A 221 1.39 -15.87 -2.13
C TYR A 221 0.42 -15.41 -1.04
N ALA A 222 0.13 -16.24 -0.04
CA ALA A 222 -0.80 -15.91 1.05
C ALA A 222 -0.42 -14.58 1.74
N ASP A 223 0.89 -14.31 1.90
CA ASP A 223 1.41 -13.10 2.53
C ASP A 223 1.68 -11.96 1.54
N THR A 224 1.45 -12.18 0.24
CA THR A 224 1.74 -11.18 -0.78
C THR A 224 0.64 -10.13 -0.82
N LYS A 225 0.96 -8.91 -0.36
CA LYS A 225 0.02 -7.79 -0.41
C LYS A 225 -0.05 -7.18 -1.81
N SER A 226 -1.25 -7.05 -2.34
CA SER A 226 -1.47 -6.35 -3.62
C SER A 226 -1.11 -4.86 -3.50
N TYR A 227 -0.60 -4.28 -4.58
CA TYR A 227 -0.42 -2.83 -4.67
C TYR A 227 -1.79 -2.15 -4.67
N SER A 228 -2.05 -1.31 -3.67
CA SER A 228 -3.30 -0.56 -3.54
C SER A 228 -3.09 0.94 -3.82
N VAL A 229 -4.11 1.56 -4.39
CA VAL A 229 -4.15 3.00 -4.66
C VAL A 229 -5.32 3.60 -3.88
N VAL A 230 -5.06 4.72 -3.19
CA VAL A 230 -6.12 5.45 -2.46
C VAL A 230 -7.09 6.07 -3.46
N SER A 231 -8.41 5.93 -3.22
CA SER A 231 -9.44 6.62 -4.00
C SER A 231 -9.30 8.15 -3.87
N THR A 232 -9.54 8.85 -4.99
CA THR A 232 -9.26 10.29 -5.10
C THR A 232 -10.45 11.11 -5.59
N GLU A 233 -11.66 10.60 -5.49
CA GLU A 233 -12.86 11.16 -6.14
C GLU A 233 -13.27 12.56 -5.68
N GLN A 234 -12.77 13.05 -4.53
CA GLN A 234 -13.21 14.31 -3.93
C GLN A 234 -12.09 15.34 -3.69
N PHE A 235 -10.90 15.18 -4.29
CA PHE A 235 -9.75 16.03 -3.98
C PHE A 235 -9.41 17.04 -5.08
N THR A 236 -9.06 18.26 -4.67
CA THR A 236 -8.62 19.35 -5.55
C THR A 236 -7.20 19.11 -6.08
N GLY A 237 -6.31 18.54 -5.26
CA GLY A 237 -4.90 18.34 -5.58
C GLY A 237 -4.43 16.91 -5.33
N ARG A 238 -4.05 16.20 -6.40
CA ARG A 238 -3.53 14.82 -6.36
C ARG A 238 -2.01 14.79 -6.25
N LEU A 239 -1.46 15.28 -5.12
CA LEU A 239 -0.01 15.44 -4.95
C LEU A 239 0.69 14.19 -4.39
N HIS A 240 0.13 12.98 -4.56
CA HIS A 240 0.60 11.75 -3.91
C HIS A 240 1.11 10.64 -4.85
N VAL A 241 0.78 10.69 -6.16
CA VAL A 241 1.09 9.60 -7.11
C VAL A 241 2.07 10.00 -8.23
N ASN A 242 2.66 11.18 -8.14
CA ASN A 242 3.65 11.69 -9.09
C ASN A 242 3.14 11.74 -10.54
N GLU A 243 1.85 12.01 -10.73
CA GLU A 243 1.32 12.35 -12.04
C GLU A 243 1.89 13.71 -12.48
N ASN A 244 2.01 13.95 -13.77
CA ASN A 244 2.25 15.30 -14.27
C ASN A 244 0.93 16.06 -14.25
N LEU A 245 0.80 17.01 -13.33
CA LEU A 245 -0.42 17.81 -13.15
C LEU A 245 -0.51 19.02 -14.09
N PHE A 246 0.55 19.25 -14.86
CA PHE A 246 0.51 20.09 -16.05
C PHE A 246 -0.16 19.30 -17.17
N LYS A 247 -0.91 19.95 -18.02
CA LYS A 247 -1.61 19.26 -19.10
C LYS A 247 -0.63 18.64 -20.08
N PRO A 248 -0.96 17.50 -20.73
CA PRO A 248 -0.17 17.00 -21.87
C PRO A 248 -0.22 17.99 -23.03
N SER A 249 0.71 17.84 -23.99
CA SER A 249 0.71 18.66 -25.20
C SER A 249 -0.67 18.69 -25.89
N PRO A 250 -1.13 19.85 -26.37
CA PRO A 250 -2.36 19.94 -27.16
C PRO A 250 -2.39 18.97 -28.36
N LYS A 251 -1.24 18.67 -28.97
CA LYS A 251 -1.13 17.71 -30.08
C LYS A 251 -1.57 16.31 -29.66
N CYS A 252 -1.34 15.91 -28.40
CA CYS A 252 -1.84 14.65 -27.89
C CYS A 252 -3.38 14.61 -27.85
N MET A 253 -4.01 15.72 -27.49
CA MET A 253 -5.47 15.83 -27.46
C MET A 253 -6.07 15.90 -28.87
N ASP A 254 -5.33 16.43 -29.84
CA ASP A 254 -5.75 16.43 -31.25
C ASP A 254 -5.83 15.01 -31.82
N VAL A 255 -4.96 14.08 -31.37
CA VAL A 255 -5.08 12.65 -31.71
C VAL A 255 -6.45 12.10 -31.31
N LEU A 256 -6.94 12.43 -30.11
CA LEU A 256 -8.27 11.97 -29.67
C LEU A 256 -9.41 12.61 -30.47
N ARG A 257 -9.29 13.92 -30.82
CA ARG A 257 -10.30 14.64 -31.59
C ARG A 257 -10.43 14.11 -33.02
N ASN A 258 -9.32 13.62 -33.56
CA ASN A 258 -9.23 13.14 -34.94
C ASN A 258 -9.19 11.60 -35.05
N ALA A 259 -9.48 10.89 -33.95
CA ALA A 259 -9.51 9.43 -33.94
C ALA A 259 -10.60 8.91 -34.89
N THR A 260 -10.26 7.88 -35.66
CA THR A 260 -11.16 7.23 -36.62
C THR A 260 -11.72 5.92 -36.07
N TYR A 261 -12.70 5.34 -36.76
CA TYR A 261 -13.20 4.01 -36.43
C TYR A 261 -12.10 2.95 -36.51
N GLU A 262 -11.20 3.06 -37.50
CA GLU A 262 -10.08 2.13 -37.69
C GLU A 262 -9.11 2.16 -36.51
N ASP A 263 -8.89 3.33 -35.90
CA ASP A 263 -8.03 3.45 -34.72
C ASP A 263 -8.55 2.68 -33.50
N VAL A 264 -9.86 2.45 -33.45
CA VAL A 264 -10.53 1.80 -32.33
C VAL A 264 -10.83 0.33 -32.62
N MET A 265 -11.27 0.00 -33.86
CA MET A 265 -11.79 -1.32 -34.17
C MET A 265 -10.76 -2.30 -34.75
N LEU A 266 -9.62 -1.80 -35.24
CA LEU A 266 -8.62 -2.64 -35.91
C LEU A 266 -7.35 -2.79 -35.06
N TYR A 267 -6.76 -3.97 -35.11
CA TYR A 267 -5.38 -4.14 -34.66
C TYR A 267 -4.42 -3.48 -35.68
N ASP A 268 -3.40 -2.81 -35.16
CA ASP A 268 -2.31 -2.36 -36.00
C ASP A 268 -1.44 -3.57 -36.45
N LEU A 269 -1.49 -3.87 -37.71
CA LEU A 269 -0.74 -4.98 -38.34
C LEU A 269 0.46 -4.47 -39.12
N THR A 270 0.89 -3.23 -38.93
CA THR A 270 2.08 -2.70 -39.60
C THR A 270 3.32 -3.47 -39.16
N ARG A 271 4.22 -3.73 -40.10
CA ARG A 271 5.45 -4.50 -39.84
C ARG A 271 6.45 -3.73 -38.99
N GLU A 272 6.40 -2.41 -39.03
CA GLU A 272 7.29 -1.50 -38.30
C GLU A 272 6.52 -0.77 -37.21
N ASP A 273 7.05 -0.82 -36.01
CA ASP A 273 6.50 -0.07 -34.88
C ASP A 273 6.85 1.42 -35.03
N ASP A 274 5.87 2.23 -35.47
CA ASP A 274 6.01 3.66 -35.73
C ASP A 274 6.46 4.45 -34.46
N LEU A 275 5.99 4.03 -33.27
CA LEU A 275 6.45 4.60 -32.02
C LEU A 275 7.91 4.25 -31.72
N ALA A 276 8.32 3.00 -32.01
CA ALA A 276 9.73 2.61 -31.88
C ALA A 276 10.64 3.42 -32.83
N VAL A 277 10.16 3.74 -34.03
CA VAL A 277 10.87 4.61 -34.99
C VAL A 277 11.03 6.04 -34.42
N GLU A 278 9.99 6.62 -33.86
CA GLU A 278 10.10 7.96 -33.25
C GLU A 278 11.01 7.98 -32.02
N ILE A 279 10.93 6.95 -31.17
CA ILE A 279 11.86 6.79 -30.04
C ILE A 279 13.30 6.64 -30.54
N SER A 280 13.53 5.83 -31.59
CA SER A 280 14.83 5.65 -32.21
C SER A 280 15.46 6.97 -32.68
N LYS A 281 14.69 7.81 -33.35
CA LYS A 281 15.14 9.15 -33.77
C LYS A 281 15.54 10.03 -32.56
N ARG A 282 14.73 10.01 -31.50
CA ARG A 282 14.98 10.79 -30.29
C ARG A 282 16.21 10.34 -29.50
N GLU A 283 16.37 9.02 -29.36
CA GLU A 283 17.44 8.43 -28.54
C GLU A 283 18.75 8.23 -29.31
N GLY A 284 18.72 8.33 -30.64
CA GLY A 284 19.91 8.10 -31.50
C GLY A 284 20.35 6.63 -31.55
N ILE A 285 19.42 5.69 -31.38
CA ILE A 285 19.68 4.23 -31.35
C ILE A 285 18.80 3.51 -32.36
N SER A 286 19.21 2.31 -32.82
CA SER A 286 18.39 1.47 -33.70
C SER A 286 17.10 1.01 -33.02
N THR A 287 16.02 0.85 -33.78
CA THR A 287 14.76 0.24 -33.30
C THR A 287 14.97 -1.17 -32.74
N ASP A 288 16.06 -1.85 -33.09
CA ASP A 288 16.43 -3.15 -32.51
C ASP A 288 16.71 -3.10 -31.00
N HIS A 289 16.99 -1.94 -30.46
CA HIS A 289 17.17 -1.74 -29.02
C HIS A 289 15.88 -1.42 -28.27
N ILE A 290 14.78 -1.10 -28.96
CA ILE A 290 13.58 -0.51 -28.36
C ILE A 290 12.48 -1.56 -28.20
N LEU A 291 11.88 -1.61 -27.01
CA LEU A 291 10.80 -2.52 -26.64
C LEU A 291 9.61 -1.69 -26.12
N VAL A 292 8.58 -1.51 -26.94
CA VAL A 292 7.38 -0.71 -26.57
C VAL A 292 6.42 -1.53 -25.71
N HIS A 293 5.92 -0.93 -24.62
CA HIS A 293 5.09 -1.58 -23.61
C HIS A 293 3.97 -0.67 -23.05
N SER A 294 3.05 -1.28 -22.30
CA SER A 294 1.97 -0.57 -21.58
C SER A 294 2.47 0.15 -20.33
N GLY A 295 3.51 0.99 -20.48
CA GLY A 295 4.18 1.73 -19.42
C GLY A 295 5.45 1.04 -18.92
N SER A 296 6.31 1.81 -18.20
CA SER A 296 7.57 1.29 -17.64
C SER A 296 7.36 0.15 -16.64
N SER A 297 6.26 0.19 -15.87
CA SER A 297 5.90 -0.89 -14.95
C SER A 297 5.72 -2.24 -15.66
N ASP A 298 5.18 -2.23 -16.86
CA ASP A 298 5.01 -3.42 -17.67
C ASP A 298 6.34 -3.92 -18.27
N VAL A 299 7.22 -3.00 -18.67
CA VAL A 299 8.62 -3.32 -19.06
C VAL A 299 9.31 -4.07 -17.91
N ILE A 300 9.32 -3.48 -16.72
CA ILE A 300 10.00 -4.03 -15.54
C ILE A 300 9.41 -5.40 -15.16
N LYS A 301 8.08 -5.51 -15.12
CA LYS A 301 7.41 -6.78 -14.80
C LYS A 301 7.75 -7.87 -15.80
N THR A 302 7.70 -7.59 -17.09
CA THR A 302 8.05 -8.53 -18.17
C THR A 302 9.48 -9.04 -17.99
N ILE A 303 10.45 -8.12 -17.80
CA ILE A 303 11.86 -8.49 -17.61
C ILE A 303 12.03 -9.36 -16.37
N MET A 304 11.48 -8.93 -15.22
CA MET A 304 11.59 -9.70 -13.98
C MET A 304 10.91 -11.07 -14.09
N THR A 305 9.77 -11.16 -14.80
CA THR A 305 9.06 -12.41 -15.01
C THR A 305 9.87 -13.42 -15.82
N LEU A 306 10.60 -12.96 -16.83
CA LEU A 306 11.40 -13.81 -17.71
C LEU A 306 12.77 -14.18 -17.11
N VAL A 307 13.34 -13.31 -16.26
CA VAL A 307 14.72 -13.46 -15.76
C VAL A 307 14.77 -14.15 -14.40
N LEU A 308 13.75 -13.96 -13.55
CA LEU A 308 13.76 -14.50 -12.18
C LEU A 308 13.24 -15.92 -12.10
N ASN A 309 13.99 -16.74 -11.36
CA ASN A 309 13.57 -18.03 -10.87
C ASN A 309 13.30 -17.99 -9.37
N LYS A 310 12.58 -18.99 -8.87
CA LYS A 310 12.38 -19.19 -7.41
C LYS A 310 13.73 -19.21 -6.68
N GLY A 311 13.85 -18.39 -5.65
CA GLY A 311 15.04 -18.31 -4.80
C GLY A 311 16.10 -17.33 -5.27
N ASP A 312 16.01 -16.77 -6.50
CA ASP A 312 16.88 -15.70 -6.97
C ASP A 312 16.78 -14.46 -6.07
N THR A 313 17.82 -13.64 -6.05
CA THR A 313 17.84 -12.40 -5.27
C THR A 313 17.79 -11.19 -6.20
N VAL A 314 16.97 -10.21 -5.82
CA VAL A 314 16.90 -8.89 -6.46
C VAL A 314 17.36 -7.83 -5.47
N LEU A 315 18.34 -7.01 -5.88
CA LEU A 315 18.85 -5.90 -5.08
C LEU A 315 18.09 -4.63 -5.44
N ILE A 316 17.41 -4.00 -4.46
CA ILE A 316 16.50 -2.87 -4.62
C ILE A 316 16.93 -1.74 -3.67
N SER A 317 16.67 -0.49 -3.98
CA SER A 317 16.91 0.63 -3.07
C SER A 317 16.01 0.57 -1.81
N SER A 318 16.49 1.17 -0.72
CA SER A 318 15.68 1.48 0.46
C SER A 318 15.82 2.99 0.75
N PRO A 319 14.69 3.74 0.75
CA PRO A 319 13.32 3.35 0.40
C PRO A 319 13.14 3.01 -1.10
N ALA A 320 12.02 2.36 -1.46
CA ALA A 320 11.72 2.00 -2.85
C ALA A 320 10.22 2.02 -3.17
N TRP A 321 9.89 2.00 -4.43
CA TRP A 321 8.53 1.75 -4.88
C TRP A 321 8.13 0.28 -4.61
N ASN A 322 7.11 0.07 -3.77
CA ASN A 322 6.70 -1.26 -3.30
C ASN A 322 6.36 -2.25 -4.42
N TYR A 323 6.04 -1.77 -5.62
CA TYR A 323 5.76 -2.61 -6.77
C TYR A 323 6.92 -3.57 -7.12
N TYR A 324 8.18 -3.14 -6.97
CA TYR A 324 9.32 -4.02 -7.21
C TYR A 324 9.27 -5.24 -6.28
N LYS A 325 9.06 -4.99 -4.99
CA LYS A 325 8.93 -6.07 -3.99
C LYS A 325 7.80 -7.01 -4.35
N SER A 326 6.62 -6.50 -4.72
CA SER A 326 5.48 -7.33 -5.11
C SER A 326 5.78 -8.24 -6.32
N VAL A 327 6.53 -7.74 -7.33
CA VAL A 327 6.93 -8.57 -8.47
C VAL A 327 7.97 -9.63 -8.08
N VAL A 328 8.91 -9.28 -7.18
CA VAL A 328 9.90 -10.24 -6.63
C VAL A 328 9.19 -11.39 -5.91
N GLU A 329 8.25 -11.06 -5.04
CA GLU A 329 7.45 -12.04 -4.28
C GLU A 329 6.61 -12.93 -5.21
N LEU A 330 5.96 -12.35 -6.24
CA LEU A 330 5.25 -13.10 -7.27
C LEU A 330 6.13 -14.15 -8.00
N ARG A 331 7.43 -13.92 -8.06
CA ARG A 331 8.40 -14.87 -8.63
C ARG A 331 9.02 -15.79 -7.60
N MET A 332 8.55 -15.75 -6.34
CA MET A 332 9.17 -16.49 -5.22
C MET A 332 10.68 -16.25 -5.10
N ALA A 333 11.10 -15.03 -5.50
CA ALA A 333 12.45 -14.53 -5.37
C ALA A 333 12.59 -13.73 -4.07
N LYS A 334 13.82 -13.36 -3.71
CA LYS A 334 14.16 -12.63 -2.48
C LYS A 334 14.51 -11.19 -2.79
N ALA A 335 13.96 -10.25 -2.04
CA ALA A 335 14.38 -8.85 -2.08
C ALA A 335 15.52 -8.62 -1.08
N ALA A 336 16.61 -8.00 -1.54
CA ALA A 336 17.67 -7.44 -0.73
C ALA A 336 17.74 -5.94 -0.96
N TYR A 337 18.24 -5.17 0.00
CA TYR A 337 18.15 -3.72 -0.07
C TYR A 337 19.50 -3.04 0.07
N TYR A 338 19.73 -1.99 -0.72
CA TYR A 338 20.81 -1.01 -0.55
C TYR A 338 20.22 0.35 -0.20
N ASP A 339 21.01 1.21 0.44
CA ASP A 339 20.48 2.47 0.97
C ASP A 339 20.61 3.63 -0.01
N VAL A 340 19.59 4.50 -0.01
CA VAL A 340 19.65 5.86 -0.55
C VAL A 340 19.43 6.80 0.65
N LYS A 341 20.50 7.52 1.04
CA LYS A 341 20.61 8.23 2.33
C LYS A 341 20.43 9.72 2.17
N ALA A 342 19.92 10.37 3.22
CA ALA A 342 19.82 11.82 3.27
C ALA A 342 21.22 12.44 3.37
N GLY A 343 21.61 13.23 2.38
CA GLY A 343 22.76 14.10 2.41
C GLY A 343 22.43 15.48 2.99
N ASP A 344 23.32 16.44 2.77
CA ASP A 344 23.11 17.79 3.28
C ASP A 344 22.01 18.54 2.49
N LYS A 345 22.05 18.54 1.17
CA LYS A 345 21.08 19.21 0.30
C LYS A 345 20.15 18.26 -0.44
N ALA A 346 20.64 17.10 -0.80
CA ALA A 346 19.94 16.09 -1.58
C ALA A 346 20.11 14.71 -0.93
N TYR A 347 19.30 13.76 -1.35
CA TYR A 347 19.54 12.36 -1.09
C TYR A 347 20.62 11.83 -2.03
N GLU A 348 21.39 10.85 -1.56
CA GLU A 348 22.53 10.27 -2.26
C GLU A 348 22.47 8.75 -2.21
N PHE A 349 22.85 8.10 -3.30
CA PHE A 349 23.01 6.66 -3.34
C PHE A 349 24.24 6.24 -2.51
N ASP A 350 24.06 5.28 -1.62
CA ASP A 350 25.17 4.60 -0.94
C ASP A 350 25.83 3.61 -1.90
N VAL A 351 26.64 4.15 -2.82
CA VAL A 351 27.25 3.38 -3.91
C VAL A 351 28.19 2.30 -3.38
N ASP A 352 28.99 2.61 -2.36
CA ASP A 352 29.91 1.64 -1.76
C ASP A 352 29.17 0.51 -1.06
N GLY A 353 28.11 0.83 -0.29
CA GLY A 353 27.26 -0.17 0.34
C GLY A 353 26.51 -1.03 -0.68
N LEU A 354 26.05 -0.45 -1.80
CA LEU A 354 25.45 -1.20 -2.90
C LEU A 354 26.46 -2.19 -3.52
N ARG A 355 27.66 -1.73 -3.83
CA ARG A 355 28.73 -2.54 -4.43
C ARG A 355 29.15 -3.69 -3.53
N GLU A 356 29.30 -3.43 -2.23
CA GLU A 356 29.61 -4.46 -1.23
C GLU A 356 28.50 -5.52 -1.14
N LYS A 357 27.25 -5.08 -1.04
CA LYS A 357 26.10 -5.99 -1.04
C LYS A 357 26.03 -6.80 -2.33
N ALA A 358 26.15 -6.17 -3.49
CA ALA A 358 26.11 -6.86 -4.78
C ALA A 358 27.17 -7.97 -4.89
N ARG A 359 28.41 -7.69 -4.43
CA ARG A 359 29.47 -8.72 -4.37
C ARG A 359 29.15 -9.87 -3.44
N THR A 360 28.55 -9.57 -2.27
CA THR A 360 28.26 -10.58 -1.25
C THR A 360 27.12 -11.51 -1.65
N ILE A 361 26.03 -10.96 -2.23
CA ILE A 361 24.81 -11.73 -2.51
C ILE A 361 24.70 -12.19 -3.97
N THR A 362 25.51 -11.63 -4.87
CA THR A 362 25.49 -11.91 -6.31
C THR A 362 24.05 -11.91 -6.87
N PRO A 363 23.34 -10.76 -6.85
CA PRO A 363 21.92 -10.71 -7.19
C PRO A 363 21.69 -11.05 -8.65
N ARG A 364 20.54 -11.67 -8.96
CA ARG A 364 20.12 -11.92 -10.33
C ARG A 364 19.75 -10.64 -11.07
N ILE A 365 19.13 -9.69 -10.34
CA ILE A 365 18.76 -8.37 -10.84
C ILE A 365 19.18 -7.30 -9.84
N ILE A 366 19.67 -6.17 -10.34
CA ILE A 366 19.87 -4.92 -9.58
C ILE A 366 18.93 -3.89 -10.18
N ILE A 367 18.04 -3.28 -9.35
CA ILE A 367 17.13 -2.21 -9.79
C ILE A 367 17.66 -0.88 -9.29
N LEU A 368 17.93 0.04 -10.21
CA LEU A 368 18.39 1.40 -9.97
C LEU A 368 17.33 2.38 -10.47
N THR A 369 16.53 2.94 -9.55
CA THR A 369 15.57 3.99 -9.90
C THR A 369 16.29 5.33 -9.88
N THR A 370 16.39 6.00 -11.03
CA THR A 370 17.15 7.25 -11.14
C THR A 370 16.57 8.15 -12.25
N PRO A 371 15.99 9.32 -11.91
CA PRO A 371 15.83 9.90 -10.56
C PRO A 371 15.04 9.02 -9.60
N HIS A 372 15.50 8.95 -8.37
CA HIS A 372 15.03 8.01 -7.36
C HIS A 372 13.65 8.37 -6.80
N ASN A 373 12.77 7.41 -6.71
CA ASN A 373 11.49 7.54 -6.02
C ASN A 373 11.55 6.78 -4.67
N PRO A 374 11.43 7.49 -3.52
CA PRO A 374 10.73 8.77 -3.34
C PRO A 374 11.62 10.02 -3.25
N THR A 375 12.93 9.93 -3.31
CA THR A 375 13.83 10.99 -2.83
C THR A 375 14.21 12.05 -3.89
N GLY A 376 14.09 11.73 -5.17
CA GLY A 376 14.50 12.60 -6.27
C GLY A 376 16.01 12.57 -6.58
N ALA A 377 16.78 11.74 -5.89
CA ALA A 377 18.23 11.60 -6.10
C ALA A 377 18.57 11.07 -7.50
N PHE A 378 19.64 11.55 -8.08
CA PHE A 378 20.15 11.06 -9.36
C PHE A 378 21.49 10.35 -9.15
N LEU A 379 21.60 9.10 -9.62
CA LEU A 379 22.84 8.33 -9.55
C LEU A 379 23.84 8.89 -10.58
N ALA A 380 25.08 9.17 -10.16
CA ALA A 380 26.08 9.72 -11.07
C ALA A 380 26.42 8.75 -12.22
N PRO A 381 26.66 9.24 -13.46
CA PRO A 381 26.92 8.38 -14.61
C PRO A 381 28.11 7.42 -14.42
N GLY A 382 29.19 7.87 -13.80
CA GLY A 382 30.35 7.03 -13.50
C GLY A 382 30.07 5.92 -12.48
N ASP A 383 29.18 6.19 -11.53
CA ASP A 383 28.75 5.19 -10.55
C ASP A 383 27.85 4.14 -11.20
N LEU A 384 26.90 4.56 -12.06
CA LEU A 384 26.07 3.65 -12.84
C LEU A 384 26.94 2.70 -13.66
N GLU A 385 27.89 3.24 -14.43
CA GLU A 385 28.78 2.45 -15.27
C GLU A 385 29.63 1.48 -14.43
N THR A 386 30.14 1.92 -13.28
CA THR A 386 30.89 1.08 -12.36
C THR A 386 30.03 -0.09 -11.84
N ILE A 387 28.77 0.16 -11.46
CA ILE A 387 27.85 -0.89 -11.00
C ILE A 387 27.58 -1.91 -12.12
N ILE A 388 27.32 -1.46 -13.33
CA ILE A 388 27.09 -2.35 -14.49
C ILE A 388 28.32 -3.24 -14.73
N LYS A 389 29.50 -2.64 -14.79
CA LYS A 389 30.80 -3.30 -15.06
C LYS A 389 31.16 -4.34 -14.01
N GLU A 390 30.96 -4.02 -12.72
CA GLU A 390 31.33 -4.91 -11.62
C GLU A 390 30.36 -6.09 -11.43
N ASN A 391 29.18 -6.04 -12.05
CA ASN A 391 28.13 -7.06 -11.89
C ASN A 391 27.73 -7.72 -13.23
N PRO A 392 28.67 -8.34 -13.97
CA PRO A 392 28.39 -8.86 -15.32
C PRO A 392 27.41 -10.05 -15.34
N ALA A 393 27.23 -10.73 -14.19
CA ALA A 393 26.29 -11.84 -14.03
C ALA A 393 24.87 -11.38 -13.59
N SER A 394 24.71 -10.09 -13.26
CA SER A 394 23.44 -9.49 -12.86
C SER A 394 22.88 -8.67 -14.01
N LEU A 395 21.56 -8.72 -14.20
CA LEU A 395 20.89 -7.75 -15.06
C LEU A 395 20.64 -6.45 -14.28
N VAL A 396 21.15 -5.33 -14.77
CA VAL A 396 20.92 -4.01 -14.19
C VAL A 396 19.73 -3.35 -14.86
N ILE A 397 18.63 -3.16 -14.14
CA ILE A 397 17.44 -2.42 -14.60
C ILE A 397 17.55 -0.98 -14.10
N VAL A 398 17.69 -0.04 -15.01
CA VAL A 398 17.69 1.40 -14.73
C VAL A 398 16.28 1.93 -14.98
N ASP A 399 15.54 2.17 -13.90
CA ASP A 399 14.20 2.77 -14.00
C ASP A 399 14.31 4.30 -14.07
N GLU A 400 14.15 4.82 -15.27
CA GLU A 400 14.19 6.24 -15.59
C GLU A 400 12.80 6.88 -15.69
N ALA A 401 11.83 6.41 -14.89
CA ALA A 401 10.45 6.93 -14.93
C ALA A 401 10.37 8.46 -14.75
N TYR A 402 11.34 9.05 -14.07
CA TYR A 402 11.41 10.49 -13.81
C TYR A 402 12.50 11.22 -14.60
N LEU A 403 13.06 10.59 -15.62
CA LEU A 403 14.05 11.22 -16.50
C LEU A 403 13.47 12.46 -17.19
N GLY A 404 14.31 13.50 -17.30
CA GLY A 404 14.00 14.74 -18.00
C GLY A 404 13.47 15.88 -17.13
N PHE A 405 13.08 15.63 -15.88
CA PHE A 405 12.72 16.69 -14.94
C PHE A 405 13.93 17.44 -14.35
N GLY A 406 15.10 16.83 -14.38
CA GLY A 406 16.41 17.43 -14.09
C GLY A 406 17.28 17.47 -15.34
N PRO A 407 18.44 18.16 -15.27
CA PRO A 407 19.34 18.31 -16.42
C PRO A 407 20.21 17.07 -16.67
N LYS A 408 20.26 16.15 -15.72
CA LYS A 408 21.17 15.00 -15.76
C LYS A 408 20.60 13.86 -16.59
N LYS A 409 21.45 13.19 -17.36
CA LYS A 409 21.12 12.03 -18.21
C LYS A 409 22.32 11.10 -18.36
N TYR A 410 22.06 9.88 -18.83
CA TYR A 410 23.10 8.91 -19.18
C TYR A 410 23.39 8.89 -20.67
N ASP A 411 24.61 8.51 -21.04
CA ASP A 411 24.95 8.16 -22.40
C ASP A 411 24.52 6.70 -22.67
N VAL A 412 23.25 6.54 -23.01
CA VAL A 412 22.63 5.22 -23.24
C VAL A 412 23.30 4.50 -24.41
N VAL A 413 23.72 5.24 -25.45
CA VAL A 413 24.39 4.68 -26.64
C VAL A 413 25.71 4.02 -26.24
N HIS A 414 26.53 4.74 -25.48
CA HIS A 414 27.79 4.21 -24.95
C HIS A 414 27.57 2.96 -24.10
N LEU A 415 26.65 3.04 -23.13
CA LEU A 415 26.42 1.94 -22.19
C LEU A 415 25.89 0.67 -22.90
N LEU A 416 25.00 0.79 -23.88
CA LEU A 416 24.49 -0.35 -24.63
C LEU A 416 25.51 -0.97 -25.59
N ASN A 417 26.42 -0.17 -26.12
CA ASN A 417 27.52 -0.66 -26.96
C ASN A 417 28.61 -1.36 -26.16
N THR A 418 28.76 -1.00 -24.89
CA THR A 418 29.82 -1.52 -24.01
C THR A 418 29.35 -2.72 -23.19
N TYR A 419 28.08 -2.72 -22.74
CA TYR A 419 27.55 -3.69 -21.76
C TYR A 419 26.29 -4.36 -22.28
N SER A 420 26.20 -5.68 -22.12
CA SER A 420 25.02 -6.47 -22.50
C SER A 420 24.01 -6.66 -21.36
N ASN A 421 24.39 -6.34 -20.14
CA ASN A 421 23.65 -6.62 -18.90
C ASN A 421 22.90 -5.40 -18.34
N VAL A 422 22.56 -4.42 -19.16
CA VAL A 422 21.82 -3.23 -18.76
C VAL A 422 20.54 -3.05 -19.59
N VAL A 423 19.46 -2.62 -18.93
CA VAL A 423 18.18 -2.24 -19.53
C VAL A 423 17.70 -0.94 -18.91
N PHE A 424 17.34 0.02 -19.74
CA PHE A 424 16.69 1.27 -19.32
C PHE A 424 15.18 1.14 -19.49
N SER A 425 14.42 1.53 -18.48
CA SER A 425 12.95 1.54 -18.52
C SER A 425 12.43 2.97 -18.45
N ARG A 426 11.64 3.39 -19.43
CA ARG A 426 11.11 4.76 -19.58
C ARG A 426 9.60 4.78 -19.78
N THR A 427 8.97 5.91 -19.47
CA THR A 427 7.51 6.05 -19.51
C THR A 427 7.05 7.39 -20.06
N PHE A 428 5.89 7.37 -20.72
CA PHE A 428 5.16 8.57 -21.08
C PHE A 428 4.24 9.08 -19.96
N SER A 429 4.13 8.33 -18.86
CA SER A 429 3.21 8.65 -17.75
C SER A 429 3.60 9.89 -16.95
N LYS A 430 4.90 10.24 -16.90
CA LYS A 430 5.42 11.30 -16.02
C LYS A 430 5.67 12.59 -16.79
N LEU A 431 6.81 12.74 -17.47
CA LEU A 431 7.15 13.97 -18.20
C LEU A 431 6.08 14.36 -19.21
N TYR A 432 5.59 13.41 -19.97
CA TYR A 432 4.64 13.66 -21.06
C TYR A 432 3.17 13.83 -20.59
N GLY A 433 2.86 13.59 -19.32
CA GLY A 433 1.51 13.75 -18.78
C GLY A 433 0.50 12.70 -19.28
N LEU A 434 0.97 11.56 -19.78
CA LEU A 434 0.16 10.51 -20.42
C LEU A 434 -0.06 9.29 -19.50
N ALA A 435 -0.19 9.48 -18.20
CA ALA A 435 -0.35 8.40 -17.23
C ALA A 435 -1.57 7.49 -17.54
N GLY A 436 -2.69 8.08 -17.95
CA GLY A 436 -3.92 7.35 -18.30
C GLY A 436 -3.84 6.61 -19.63
N VAL A 437 -2.88 6.94 -20.49
CA VAL A 437 -2.72 6.36 -21.84
C VAL A 437 -1.95 5.04 -21.83
N ARG A 438 -1.20 4.78 -20.75
CA ARG A 438 -0.45 3.53 -20.54
C ARG A 438 0.56 3.21 -21.65
N VAL A 439 1.58 4.07 -21.82
CA VAL A 439 2.70 3.85 -22.76
C VAL A 439 4.04 4.02 -22.06
N GLY A 440 4.96 3.15 -22.38
CA GLY A 440 6.36 3.19 -21.98
C GLY A 440 7.22 2.31 -22.87
N TYR A 441 8.51 2.30 -22.63
CA TYR A 441 9.43 1.50 -23.42
C TYR A 441 10.66 1.10 -22.63
N GLY A 442 11.23 -0.03 -23.03
CA GLY A 442 12.56 -0.48 -22.62
C GLY A 442 13.59 -0.20 -23.70
N ILE A 443 14.82 0.08 -23.28
CA ILE A 443 15.98 0.18 -24.16
C ILE A 443 17.01 -0.83 -23.67
N CYS A 444 17.40 -1.77 -24.51
CA CYS A 444 18.31 -2.86 -24.15
C CYS A 444 19.13 -3.34 -25.34
N ASN A 445 20.11 -4.20 -25.06
CA ASN A 445 20.87 -4.88 -26.11
C ASN A 445 19.91 -5.73 -27.00
N PRO A 446 20.10 -5.80 -28.32
CA PRO A 446 19.24 -6.57 -29.24
C PRO A 446 19.09 -8.05 -28.88
N MET A 447 20.11 -8.69 -28.30
CA MET A 447 20.00 -10.08 -27.81
C MET A 447 19.05 -10.18 -26.61
N ALA A 448 19.15 -9.25 -25.66
CA ALA A 448 18.23 -9.18 -24.53
C ALA A 448 16.79 -8.90 -25.00
N LYS A 449 16.60 -8.02 -25.99
CA LYS A 449 15.30 -7.76 -26.60
C LYS A 449 14.66 -9.01 -27.17
N GLN A 450 15.42 -9.91 -27.81
CA GLN A 450 14.88 -11.17 -28.31
C GLN A 450 14.29 -12.03 -27.21
N VAL A 451 14.96 -12.10 -26.05
CA VAL A 451 14.43 -12.81 -24.87
C VAL A 451 13.19 -12.13 -24.33
N PHE A 452 13.22 -10.79 -24.16
CA PHE A 452 12.09 -10.06 -23.59
C PHE A 452 10.84 -10.06 -24.48
N ARG A 453 11.01 -10.23 -25.79
CA ARG A 453 9.89 -10.40 -26.71
C ARG A 453 9.14 -11.72 -26.56
N LEU A 454 9.66 -12.70 -25.86
CA LEU A 454 8.96 -13.98 -25.63
C LEU A 454 7.66 -13.83 -24.82
N ASP A 455 7.54 -12.78 -23.99
CA ASP A 455 6.34 -12.45 -23.21
C ASP A 455 5.55 -11.25 -23.80
N VAL A 456 5.85 -10.83 -25.03
CA VAL A 456 5.19 -9.66 -25.61
C VAL A 456 3.92 -10.05 -26.35
N ASN A 457 2.77 -9.57 -25.85
CA ASN A 457 1.56 -9.47 -26.67
C ASN A 457 1.78 -8.35 -27.72
N PRO A 458 1.73 -8.63 -29.03
CA PRO A 458 1.96 -7.64 -30.09
C PRO A 458 0.94 -6.49 -30.08
N PHE A 459 -0.22 -6.67 -29.43
CA PHE A 459 -1.29 -5.68 -29.30
C PHE A 459 -1.35 -5.01 -27.93
N ARG A 460 -0.27 -5.05 -27.17
CA ARG A 460 -0.18 -4.55 -25.80
C ARG A 460 -0.41 -3.04 -25.68
N VAL A 461 0.00 -2.28 -26.67
CA VAL A 461 -0.23 -0.83 -26.74
C VAL A 461 -1.22 -0.54 -27.88
N ASN A 462 -2.36 0.06 -27.55
CA ASN A 462 -3.39 0.38 -28.53
C ASN A 462 -2.99 1.55 -29.46
N ASN A 463 -3.65 1.66 -30.61
CA ASN A 463 -3.33 2.63 -31.66
C ASN A 463 -3.39 4.09 -31.16
N ILE A 464 -4.42 4.45 -30.40
CA ILE A 464 -4.60 5.80 -29.88
C ILE A 464 -3.45 6.16 -28.93
N SER A 465 -3.10 5.25 -28.04
CA SER A 465 -1.99 5.44 -27.09
C SER A 465 -0.66 5.64 -27.81
N ARG A 466 -0.39 4.86 -28.86
CA ARG A 466 0.82 5.01 -29.69
C ARG A 466 0.86 6.36 -30.40
N LYS A 467 -0.22 6.74 -31.07
CA LYS A 467 -0.33 8.04 -31.75
C LYS A 467 -0.15 9.22 -30.79
N MET A 468 -0.73 9.15 -29.58
CA MET A 468 -0.55 10.16 -28.55
C MET A 468 0.91 10.25 -28.07
N ALA A 469 1.59 9.13 -27.90
CA ALA A 469 3.01 9.09 -27.52
C ALA A 469 3.89 9.69 -28.63
N ILE A 470 3.62 9.39 -29.89
CA ILE A 470 4.30 9.99 -31.05
C ILE A 470 4.09 11.51 -31.06
N ALA A 471 2.84 11.97 -30.93
CA ALA A 471 2.53 13.39 -30.88
C ALA A 471 3.25 14.12 -29.74
N ALA A 472 3.41 13.45 -28.59
CA ALA A 472 4.19 13.98 -27.47
C ALA A 472 5.68 14.13 -27.80
N LEU A 473 6.29 13.11 -28.44
CA LEU A 473 7.71 13.16 -28.84
C LEU A 473 7.98 14.28 -29.87
N GLN A 474 7.00 14.60 -30.70
CA GLN A 474 7.09 15.60 -31.77
C GLN A 474 6.78 17.03 -31.29
N ASP A 475 6.57 17.25 -29.99
CA ASP A 475 6.26 18.58 -29.45
C ASP A 475 7.28 19.04 -28.40
N GLN A 476 8.54 19.03 -28.79
CA GLN A 476 9.65 19.36 -27.88
C GLN A 476 9.51 20.76 -27.27
N GLU A 477 9.09 21.76 -28.06
CA GLU A 477 8.93 23.14 -27.59
C GLU A 477 7.92 23.24 -26.43
N TYR A 478 6.81 22.51 -26.50
CA TYR A 478 5.82 22.46 -25.43
C TYR A 478 6.44 21.90 -24.14
N TYR A 479 7.18 20.80 -24.24
CA TYR A 479 7.76 20.13 -23.07
C TYR A 479 8.96 20.90 -22.50
N ASP A 480 9.71 21.65 -23.30
CA ASP A 480 10.78 22.53 -22.81
C ASP A 480 10.20 23.66 -21.94
N LYS A 481 9.09 24.26 -22.36
CA LYS A 481 8.38 25.26 -21.58
C LYS A 481 7.79 24.66 -20.29
N LEU A 482 7.13 23.51 -20.40
CA LEU A 482 6.57 22.79 -19.25
C LEU A 482 7.65 22.47 -18.22
N LEU A 483 8.84 22.05 -18.66
CA LEU A 483 9.97 21.78 -17.78
C LEU A 483 10.49 23.03 -17.06
N ALA A 484 10.48 24.19 -17.73
CA ALA A 484 10.82 25.46 -17.10
C ALA A 484 9.83 25.80 -15.97
N ASP A 485 8.52 25.65 -16.24
CA ASP A 485 7.46 25.92 -15.26
C ASP A 485 7.55 24.95 -14.06
N ILE A 486 7.80 23.65 -14.30
CA ILE A 486 8.00 22.66 -13.22
C ILE A 486 9.25 22.99 -12.39
N THR A 487 10.33 23.42 -13.06
CA THR A 487 11.59 23.75 -12.37
C THR A 487 11.41 24.98 -11.49
N GLU A 488 10.71 26.00 -11.98
CA GLU A 488 10.36 27.18 -11.17
C GLU A 488 9.53 26.79 -9.94
N SER A 489 8.49 26.00 -10.16
CA SER A 489 7.61 25.52 -9.08
C SER A 489 8.37 24.70 -8.04
N ARG A 490 9.27 23.80 -8.49
CA ARG A 490 10.12 22.98 -7.63
C ARG A 490 11.05 23.83 -6.76
N ASN A 491 11.77 24.76 -7.39
CA ASN A 491 12.73 25.60 -6.69
C ASN A 491 12.03 26.47 -5.65
N TYR A 492 10.89 27.09 -6.03
CA TYR A 492 10.05 27.85 -5.13
C TYR A 492 9.62 26.99 -3.92
N PHE A 493 9.09 25.79 -4.17
CA PHE A 493 8.57 24.94 -3.10
C PHE A 493 9.67 24.50 -2.13
N ILE A 494 10.84 24.08 -2.64
CA ILE A 494 11.99 23.71 -1.81
C ILE A 494 12.46 24.89 -0.96
N GLU A 495 12.60 26.07 -1.57
CA GLU A 495 13.05 27.27 -0.86
C GLU A 495 12.07 27.66 0.27
N GLU A 496 10.78 27.70 -0.02
CA GLU A 496 9.77 28.09 0.96
C GLU A 496 9.59 27.07 2.10
N MET A 497 9.72 25.79 1.79
CA MET A 497 9.65 24.73 2.81
C MET A 497 10.88 24.77 3.73
N ASN A 498 12.08 25.04 3.21
CA ASN A 498 13.30 25.15 4.01
C ASN A 498 13.36 26.42 4.90
N LYS A 499 12.45 27.39 4.72
CA LYS A 499 12.28 28.53 5.63
C LYS A 499 11.44 28.17 6.87
N LEU A 500 10.77 27.00 6.87
CA LEU A 500 9.88 26.59 7.96
C LEU A 500 10.67 25.84 9.05
N PRO A 501 10.46 26.16 10.34
CA PRO A 501 11.14 25.48 11.43
C PRO A 501 10.77 23.99 11.47
N GLY A 502 11.76 23.13 11.63
CA GLY A 502 11.56 21.67 11.69
C GLY A 502 11.29 20.99 10.35
N VAL A 503 11.35 21.71 9.22
CA VAL A 503 11.15 21.14 7.89
C VAL A 503 12.48 21.16 7.11
N LYS A 504 12.81 20.04 6.48
CA LYS A 504 13.94 19.92 5.54
C LYS A 504 13.44 19.35 4.22
N ALA A 505 13.37 20.18 3.18
CA ALA A 505 13.06 19.79 1.81
C ALA A 505 14.38 19.56 1.04
N PHE A 506 14.46 18.42 0.34
CA PHE A 506 15.64 18.01 -0.40
C PHE A 506 15.57 18.40 -1.87
N GLU A 507 16.73 18.69 -2.47
CA GLU A 507 16.85 18.87 -3.93
C GLU A 507 16.40 17.60 -4.66
N SER A 508 15.77 17.77 -5.82
CA SER A 508 15.17 16.69 -6.57
C SER A 508 15.35 16.87 -8.08
N ASP A 509 15.73 15.80 -8.77
CA ASP A 509 15.74 15.71 -10.24
C ASP A 509 14.42 15.13 -10.81
N ALA A 510 13.33 15.11 -10.00
CA ALA A 510 12.02 14.58 -10.37
C ALA A 510 10.91 15.64 -10.29
N ASN A 511 9.66 15.24 -10.58
CA ASN A 511 8.47 16.10 -10.45
C ASN A 511 7.84 16.05 -9.05
N PHE A 512 8.63 15.80 -8.03
CA PHE A 512 8.20 15.80 -6.63
C PHE A 512 9.33 16.24 -5.71
N VAL A 513 8.99 16.61 -4.49
CA VAL A 513 9.93 16.96 -3.43
C VAL A 513 9.72 16.02 -2.26
N PHE A 514 10.82 15.50 -1.70
CA PHE A 514 10.83 14.68 -0.51
C PHE A 514 11.31 15.50 0.68
N MET A 515 10.64 15.37 1.82
CA MET A 515 10.85 16.24 2.97
C MET A 515 10.86 15.46 4.27
N HIS A 516 11.75 15.85 5.18
CA HIS A 516 11.76 15.43 6.57
C HIS A 516 11.11 16.48 7.47
N TYR A 517 10.56 16.01 8.57
CA TYR A 517 9.92 16.83 9.60
C TYR A 517 10.47 16.44 10.97
N VAL A 518 10.91 17.43 11.74
CA VAL A 518 11.45 17.23 13.10
C VAL A 518 10.53 17.93 14.10
N GLY A 519 10.02 17.18 15.06
CA GLY A 519 9.10 17.72 16.08
C GLY A 519 7.71 18.08 15.55
N ILE A 520 7.33 17.57 14.37
CA ILE A 520 6.04 17.84 13.72
C ILE A 520 5.31 16.50 13.53
N ASP A 521 4.04 16.45 13.95
CA ASP A 521 3.17 15.31 13.65
C ASP A 521 2.82 15.32 12.15
N THR A 522 3.56 14.49 11.39
CA THR A 522 3.38 14.39 9.93
C THR A 522 2.10 13.68 9.53
N GLN A 523 1.54 12.82 10.37
CA GLN A 523 0.23 12.23 10.11
C GLN A 523 -0.86 13.28 10.24
N ALA A 524 -0.86 14.05 11.33
CA ALA A 524 -1.79 15.16 11.52
C ALA A 524 -1.67 16.23 10.41
N LEU A 525 -0.43 16.53 9.97
CA LEU A 525 -0.20 17.42 8.84
C LEU A 525 -0.79 16.87 7.54
N LYS A 526 -0.59 15.59 7.24
CA LYS A 526 -1.19 14.93 6.06
C LYS A 526 -2.71 15.04 6.12
N ASP A 527 -3.32 14.73 7.26
CA ASP A 527 -4.78 14.74 7.43
C ASP A 527 -5.33 16.17 7.31
N TYR A 528 -4.59 17.16 7.82
CA TYR A 528 -4.91 18.57 7.62
C TYR A 528 -4.87 18.99 6.14
N LEU A 529 -3.84 18.60 5.40
CA LEU A 529 -3.75 18.86 3.95
C LEU A 529 -4.88 18.16 3.19
N GLN A 530 -5.19 16.92 3.56
CA GLN A 530 -6.29 16.15 2.97
C GLN A 530 -7.64 16.82 3.21
N LYS A 531 -7.91 17.29 4.43
CA LYS A 531 -9.12 18.06 4.77
C LYS A 531 -9.24 19.35 3.95
N ASN A 532 -8.12 19.94 3.55
CA ASN A 532 -8.07 21.12 2.69
C ASN A 532 -7.97 20.78 1.19
N GLY A 533 -8.22 19.54 0.80
CA GLY A 533 -8.33 19.10 -0.58
C GLY A 533 -7.02 18.65 -1.25
N TYR A 534 -5.93 18.44 -0.51
CA TYR A 534 -4.63 18.03 -1.06
C TYR A 534 -4.18 16.68 -0.53
N LEU A 535 -4.03 15.69 -1.42
CA LEU A 535 -3.47 14.39 -1.09
C LEU A 535 -1.95 14.40 -1.24
N VAL A 536 -1.24 14.01 -0.19
CA VAL A 536 0.22 13.85 -0.17
C VAL A 536 0.60 12.42 0.25
N ARG A 537 1.85 12.01 0.02
CA ARG A 537 2.30 10.65 0.36
C ARG A 537 3.26 10.68 1.55
N LEU A 538 2.91 9.95 2.61
CA LEU A 538 3.84 9.66 3.71
C LEU A 538 4.72 8.45 3.38
N TRP A 539 5.92 8.50 3.90
CA TRP A 539 6.91 7.42 3.88
C TRP A 539 7.47 7.23 5.29
N THR A 540 7.64 5.98 5.69
CA THR A 540 8.28 5.65 6.96
C THR A 540 9.75 5.37 6.70
N GLU A 541 10.65 6.10 7.37
CA GLU A 541 12.08 5.89 7.37
C GLU A 541 12.57 5.72 8.80
N GLY A 542 12.73 4.48 9.22
CA GLY A 542 13.03 4.17 10.63
C GLY A 542 11.96 4.74 11.56
N SER A 543 12.37 5.55 12.55
CA SER A 543 11.47 6.26 13.47
C SER A 543 10.91 7.57 12.91
N ASN A 544 11.33 8.02 11.72
CA ASN A 544 10.92 9.29 11.14
C ASN A 544 9.86 9.09 10.06
N LEU A 545 8.86 9.97 10.06
CA LEU A 545 7.90 10.07 8.97
C LEU A 545 8.38 11.16 8.01
N ALA A 546 8.57 10.78 6.75
CA ALA A 546 8.88 11.69 5.66
C ALA A 546 7.64 11.89 4.78
N MET A 547 7.60 13.00 4.04
CA MET A 547 6.50 13.29 3.13
C MET A 547 7.04 13.55 1.73
N ARG A 548 6.41 12.93 0.73
CA ARG A 548 6.64 13.25 -0.67
C ARG A 548 5.46 14.01 -1.22
N VAL A 549 5.73 15.14 -1.85
CA VAL A 549 4.73 16.02 -2.49
C VAL A 549 5.02 16.11 -3.97
N THR A 550 4.08 15.69 -4.81
CA THR A 550 4.13 15.89 -6.26
C THR A 550 3.98 17.39 -6.59
N LEU A 551 4.74 17.87 -7.55
CA LEU A 551 4.70 19.28 -7.96
C LEU A 551 3.52 19.54 -8.90
N ASP A 552 2.89 20.68 -8.70
CA ASP A 552 1.90 21.29 -9.57
C ASP A 552 2.38 22.73 -9.91
N ARG A 553 1.57 23.48 -10.63
CA ARG A 553 1.84 24.87 -10.95
C ARG A 553 2.13 25.67 -9.68
N LYS A 554 2.95 26.70 -9.81
CA LYS A 554 3.45 27.50 -8.68
C LYS A 554 2.32 28.01 -7.78
N GLU A 555 1.20 28.46 -8.36
CA GLU A 555 0.04 28.96 -7.61
C GLU A 555 -0.61 27.89 -6.72
N VAL A 556 -0.52 26.63 -7.11
CA VAL A 556 -0.98 25.50 -6.29
C VAL A 556 0.01 25.23 -5.18
N MET A 557 1.30 25.25 -5.49
CA MET A 557 2.35 25.05 -4.47
C MET A 557 2.36 26.18 -3.44
N GLU A 558 2.06 27.43 -3.83
CA GLU A 558 1.87 28.56 -2.90
C GLU A 558 0.77 28.29 -1.88
N LYS A 559 -0.35 27.73 -2.33
CA LYS A 559 -1.46 27.34 -1.42
C LYS A 559 -1.05 26.22 -0.46
N VAL A 560 -0.33 25.22 -0.96
CA VAL A 560 0.17 24.11 -0.12
C VAL A 560 1.15 24.63 0.94
N VAL A 561 2.08 25.51 0.56
CA VAL A 561 3.01 26.17 1.49
C VAL A 561 2.23 26.98 2.55
N ALA A 562 1.21 27.74 2.15
CA ALA A 562 0.39 28.52 3.08
C ALA A 562 -0.33 27.63 4.11
N LEU A 563 -0.90 26.50 3.66
CA LEU A 563 -1.55 25.54 4.55
C LEU A 563 -0.56 24.89 5.54
N ILE A 564 0.62 24.50 5.08
CA ILE A 564 1.66 23.95 5.97
C ILE A 564 2.08 25.00 7.00
N ARG A 565 2.29 26.25 6.60
CA ARG A 565 2.59 27.36 7.53
C ARG A 565 1.49 27.61 8.55
N GLU A 566 0.23 27.50 8.14
CA GLU A 566 -0.91 27.66 9.04
C GLU A 566 -0.95 26.52 10.07
N PHE A 567 -0.74 25.28 9.63
CA PHE A 567 -0.67 24.11 10.50
C PHE A 567 0.43 24.26 11.56
N LEU A 568 1.62 24.70 11.16
CA LEU A 568 2.77 24.86 12.07
C LEU A 568 2.63 26.01 13.09
N LYS A 569 1.65 26.89 12.92
CA LYS A 569 1.35 27.97 13.89
C LYS A 569 0.34 27.55 14.97
N LYS A 570 -0.34 26.43 14.77
CA LYS A 570 -1.32 25.86 15.70
C LYS A 570 -0.65 24.97 16.74
#